data_82138444ad03d15cc44e2a54ec39b589
#
_entry.id   82138444ad03d15cc44e2a54ec39b589
#
_cell.length_a   1.000
_cell.length_b   1.000
_cell.length_c   1.000
_cell.angle_alpha   90.00
_cell.angle_beta   90.00
_cell.angle_gamma   90.00
#
_symmetry.space_group_name_H-M   'P 1'
#
loop_
_entity.id
_entity.type
_entity.pdbx_description
1 polymer ?
#
loop_
_entity_poly.entity_id
_entity_poly.type
_entity_poly.pdbx_seq_one_letter_code
_entity_poly.pdbx_strand_id
1 'polypeptide(L)'
;MSEKQVINFYLSNGEYGCFSNFSRHHIFLKDKVWKTSEHYFQAQKFSGTEFEEKVRLAATPKEAAELGRNRKFPLRKDWETVKDDIMREALRAKFTQNKELKKILLETGDAELVEHTANDNYWADGGDGSGKNMLGKLLMELREQLKSEE
;
A
#
# COMPACT_ATOMS: atom_id res chain seq x y z
N MET A 1 3.58 13.76 -29.85
CA MET A 1 3.24 13.44 -28.48
C MET A 1 3.65 12.02 -28.14
N SER A 2 4.38 11.85 -27.06
CA SER A 2 4.69 10.52 -26.60
C SER A 2 3.51 9.95 -25.80
N GLU A 3 3.23 8.69 -26.01
CA GLU A 3 2.23 8.03 -25.20
C GLU A 3 2.73 7.86 -23.78
N LYS A 4 1.83 7.96 -22.82
CA LYS A 4 2.15 7.77 -21.43
C LYS A 4 2.46 6.32 -21.16
N GLN A 5 3.61 6.05 -20.54
CA GLN A 5 3.98 4.70 -20.18
C GLN A 5 3.06 4.17 -19.07
N VAL A 6 2.72 2.89 -19.14
CA VAL A 6 1.95 2.21 -18.09
C VAL A 6 2.87 1.17 -17.44
N ILE A 7 2.97 1.23 -16.12
CA ILE A 7 3.73 0.25 -15.35
C ILE A 7 2.74 -0.59 -14.56
N ASN A 8 2.65 -1.85 -14.91
CA ASN A 8 1.82 -2.81 -14.18
C ASN A 8 2.69 -3.51 -13.14
N PHE A 9 2.22 -3.57 -11.91
CA PHE A 9 2.94 -4.28 -10.84
C PHE A 9 1.95 -5.15 -10.06
N TYR A 10 2.46 -6.18 -9.42
CA TYR A 10 1.69 -7.01 -8.50
C TYR A 10 2.59 -7.81 -7.56
N LEU A 11 3.51 -8.61 -8.12
CA LEU A 11 4.37 -9.47 -7.31
C LEU A 11 5.42 -8.64 -6.58
N SER A 12 5.62 -8.92 -5.29
CA SER A 12 6.57 -8.18 -4.46
C SER A 12 8.02 -8.45 -4.82
N ASN A 13 8.29 -9.48 -5.60
CA ASN A 13 9.65 -9.84 -6.05
C ASN A 13 9.94 -9.45 -7.50
N GLY A 14 9.04 -8.70 -8.15
CA GLY A 14 9.24 -8.23 -9.51
C GLY A 14 10.04 -6.93 -9.55
N GLU A 15 10.23 -6.40 -10.75
CA GLU A 15 11.00 -5.17 -10.98
C GLU A 15 10.46 -3.99 -10.17
N TYR A 16 9.14 -3.88 -10.09
CA TYR A 16 8.46 -2.84 -9.30
C TYR A 16 7.78 -3.46 -8.09
N GLY A 17 8.38 -4.52 -7.55
CA GLY A 17 7.83 -5.23 -6.40
C GLY A 17 7.66 -4.34 -5.17
N CYS A 18 8.50 -3.32 -5.02
CA CYS A 18 8.40 -2.39 -3.91
C CYS A 18 7.11 -1.58 -3.92
N PHE A 19 6.38 -1.53 -5.04
CA PHE A 19 5.08 -0.85 -5.10
C PHE A 19 3.96 -1.70 -4.47
N SER A 20 4.19 -3.00 -4.33
CA SER A 20 3.25 -3.88 -3.64
C SER A 20 3.33 -3.67 -2.13
N ASN A 21 2.19 -3.66 -1.47
CA ASN A 21 2.16 -3.58 0.00
C ASN A 21 2.75 -4.83 0.67
N PHE A 22 2.94 -5.90 -0.09
CA PHE A 22 3.55 -7.14 0.41
C PHE A 22 5.08 -7.11 0.39
N SER A 23 5.70 -6.06 -0.18
CA SER A 23 7.16 -5.99 -0.22
C SER A 23 7.74 -5.88 1.19
N ARG A 24 8.90 -6.52 1.40
CA ARG A 24 9.52 -6.68 2.72
C ARG A 24 10.32 -5.44 3.12
N HIS A 25 9.63 -4.31 3.22
CA HIS A 25 10.23 -3.04 3.63
C HIS A 25 9.56 -2.56 4.89
N HIS A 26 10.31 -2.50 5.98
CA HIS A 26 9.79 -2.02 7.26
C HIS A 26 9.43 -0.55 7.19
N ILE A 27 8.39 -0.18 7.93
CA ILE A 27 8.06 1.23 8.13
C ILE A 27 7.92 1.51 9.63
N PHE A 28 8.11 2.76 10.00
CA PHE A 28 7.96 3.22 11.38
C PHE A 28 6.81 4.21 11.43
N LEU A 29 5.75 3.87 12.15
CA LEU A 29 4.56 4.70 12.35
C LEU A 29 3.98 4.41 13.72
N LYS A 30 3.39 5.42 14.35
CA LYS A 30 2.75 5.28 15.66
C LYS A 30 3.72 4.72 16.72
N ASP A 31 4.99 5.13 16.63
CA ASP A 31 6.06 4.71 17.53
C ASP A 31 6.34 3.21 17.51
N LYS A 32 6.00 2.54 16.41
CA LYS A 32 6.20 1.10 16.23
C LYS A 32 6.76 0.78 14.86
N VAL A 33 7.48 -0.33 14.78
CA VAL A 33 7.96 -0.87 13.51
C VAL A 33 6.92 -1.85 12.97
N TRP A 34 6.60 -1.70 11.68
CA TRP A 34 5.67 -2.58 10.95
C TRP A 34 6.45 -3.29 9.85
N LYS A 35 6.27 -4.60 9.75
CA LYS A 35 7.07 -5.41 8.83
C LYS A 35 6.87 -5.04 7.37
N THR A 36 5.66 -4.64 7.00
CA THR A 36 5.32 -4.19 5.64
C THR A 36 4.22 -3.14 5.75
N SER A 37 3.97 -2.41 4.65
CA SER A 37 2.83 -1.50 4.59
C SER A 37 1.50 -2.26 4.72
N GLU A 38 1.45 -3.52 4.27
CA GLU A 38 0.24 -4.33 4.44
C GLU A 38 -0.06 -4.58 5.92
N HIS A 39 0.96 -4.88 6.73
CA HIS A 39 0.77 -5.06 8.17
C HIS A 39 0.11 -3.83 8.81
N TYR A 40 0.65 -2.65 8.49
CA TYR A 40 0.11 -1.42 9.03
C TYR A 40 -1.34 -1.19 8.60
N PHE A 41 -1.58 -1.30 7.29
CA PHE A 41 -2.91 -1.08 6.73
C PHE A 41 -3.95 -2.00 7.37
N GLN A 42 -3.68 -3.29 7.43
CA GLN A 42 -4.63 -4.25 7.99
C GLN A 42 -4.83 -4.05 9.48
N ALA A 43 -3.75 -3.76 10.22
CA ALA A 43 -3.83 -3.55 11.66
C ALA A 43 -4.72 -2.35 12.01
N GLN A 44 -4.70 -1.31 11.18
CA GLN A 44 -5.49 -0.10 11.46
C GLN A 44 -6.99 -0.33 11.40
N LYS A 45 -7.45 -1.42 10.79
CA LYS A 45 -8.85 -1.84 10.86
C LYS A 45 -9.30 -2.03 12.32
N PHE A 46 -8.36 -2.36 13.19
CA PHE A 46 -8.62 -2.70 14.59
C PHE A 46 -7.89 -1.75 15.54
N SER A 47 -7.67 -0.51 15.10
CA SER A 47 -6.90 0.49 15.84
C SER A 47 -7.44 0.66 17.26
N GLY A 48 -6.53 0.67 18.24
CA GLY A 48 -6.88 0.84 19.65
C GLY A 48 -7.35 -0.43 20.35
N THR A 49 -7.36 -1.58 19.65
CA THR A 49 -7.73 -2.87 20.23
C THR A 49 -6.53 -3.81 20.27
N GLU A 50 -6.65 -4.91 21.01
CA GLU A 50 -5.61 -5.94 21.05
C GLU A 50 -5.34 -6.56 19.68
N PHE A 51 -6.31 -6.50 18.76
CA PHE A 51 -6.17 -7.09 17.43
C PHE A 51 -5.23 -6.28 16.54
N GLU A 52 -5.07 -4.99 16.82
CA GLU A 52 -4.08 -4.18 16.10
C GLU A 52 -2.68 -4.79 16.26
N GLU A 53 -2.30 -5.13 17.48
CA GLU A 53 -0.99 -5.71 17.77
C GLU A 53 -0.89 -7.13 17.21
N LYS A 54 -1.96 -7.88 17.25
CA LYS A 54 -1.99 -9.23 16.68
C LYS A 54 -1.66 -9.22 15.18
N VAL A 55 -2.23 -8.25 14.46
CA VAL A 55 -1.93 -8.10 13.03
C VAL A 55 -0.49 -7.64 12.83
N ARG A 56 -0.04 -6.66 13.63
CA ARG A 56 1.34 -6.15 13.52
C ARG A 56 2.37 -7.27 13.66
N LEU A 57 2.12 -8.23 14.55
CA LEU A 57 3.05 -9.32 14.85
C LEU A 57 2.91 -10.52 13.92
N ALA A 58 1.99 -10.49 12.95
CA ALA A 58 1.84 -11.57 11.97
C ALA A 58 3.18 -11.83 11.27
N ALA A 59 3.46 -13.10 10.96
CA ALA A 59 4.75 -13.48 10.40
C ALA A 59 4.94 -12.96 8.96
N THR A 60 3.85 -12.86 8.19
CA THR A 60 3.91 -12.50 6.77
C THR A 60 2.82 -11.49 6.44
N PRO A 61 2.97 -10.72 5.34
CA PRO A 61 1.89 -9.84 4.89
C PRO A 61 0.63 -10.60 4.50
N LYS A 62 0.77 -11.83 3.99
CA LYS A 62 -0.40 -12.67 3.67
C LYS A 62 -1.19 -12.98 4.94
N GLU A 63 -0.51 -13.36 6.02
CA GLU A 63 -1.15 -13.63 7.29
C GLU A 63 -1.81 -12.35 7.85
N ALA A 64 -1.13 -11.21 7.75
CA ALA A 64 -1.70 -9.94 8.17
C ALA A 64 -3.01 -9.65 7.41
N ALA A 65 -3.02 -9.87 6.10
CA ALA A 65 -4.20 -9.67 5.28
C ALA A 65 -5.34 -10.62 5.65
N GLU A 66 -5.01 -11.88 5.95
CA GLU A 66 -6.01 -12.86 6.38
C GLU A 66 -6.66 -12.45 7.71
N LEU A 67 -5.84 -12.01 8.67
CA LEU A 67 -6.35 -11.51 9.95
C LEU A 67 -7.23 -10.27 9.74
N GLY A 68 -6.83 -9.39 8.83
CA GLY A 68 -7.61 -8.19 8.51
C GLY A 68 -8.98 -8.48 7.93
N ARG A 69 -9.13 -9.63 7.27
CA ARG A 69 -10.42 -10.04 6.71
C ARG A 69 -11.32 -10.79 7.69
N ASN A 70 -10.80 -11.11 8.86
CA ASN A 70 -11.56 -11.87 9.86
C ASN A 70 -12.61 -10.98 10.51
N ARG A 71 -13.87 -11.19 10.18
CA ARG A 71 -14.99 -10.38 10.68
C ARG A 71 -15.45 -10.77 12.09
N LYS A 72 -14.77 -11.72 12.72
CA LYS A 72 -14.93 -11.98 14.15
C LYS A 72 -14.19 -10.93 14.97
N PHE A 73 -13.21 -10.22 14.35
CA PHE A 73 -12.52 -9.10 14.98
C PHE A 73 -13.32 -7.83 14.77
N PRO A 74 -13.25 -6.86 15.72
CA PRO A 74 -14.12 -5.67 15.68
C PRO A 74 -13.60 -4.62 14.67
N LEU A 75 -14.08 -4.71 13.43
CA LEU A 75 -13.76 -3.70 12.42
C LEU A 75 -14.25 -2.33 12.87
N ARG A 76 -13.38 -1.32 12.85
CA ARG A 76 -13.76 0.04 13.22
C ARG A 76 -14.89 0.54 12.31
N LYS A 77 -15.82 1.30 12.92
CA LYS A 77 -17.04 1.72 12.21
C LYS A 77 -16.77 2.67 11.05
N ASP A 78 -15.70 3.46 11.14
CA ASP A 78 -15.35 4.47 10.14
C ASP A 78 -14.37 3.95 9.08
N TRP A 79 -14.18 2.62 8.98
CA TRP A 79 -13.16 2.05 8.09
C TRP A 79 -13.30 2.55 6.65
N GLU A 80 -14.52 2.53 6.08
CA GLU A 80 -14.72 2.94 4.69
C GLU A 80 -14.39 4.42 4.48
N THR A 81 -14.50 5.23 5.53
CA THR A 81 -14.18 6.66 5.46
C THR A 81 -12.68 6.93 5.53
N VAL A 82 -11.94 6.11 6.29
CA VAL A 82 -10.53 6.41 6.61
C VAL A 82 -9.53 5.55 5.85
N LYS A 83 -9.95 4.48 5.19
CA LYS A 83 -9.02 3.50 4.60
C LYS A 83 -8.06 4.10 3.57
N ASP A 84 -8.52 5.05 2.77
CA ASP A 84 -7.66 5.69 1.77
C ASP A 84 -6.59 6.55 2.45
N ASP A 85 -6.96 7.28 3.49
CA ASP A 85 -6.00 8.11 4.23
C ASP A 85 -4.99 7.25 4.98
N ILE A 86 -5.42 6.12 5.49
CA ILE A 86 -4.52 5.18 6.16
C ILE A 86 -3.51 4.61 5.13
N MET A 87 -3.99 4.29 3.92
CA MET A 87 -3.09 3.83 2.88
C MET A 87 -2.11 4.94 2.47
N ARG A 88 -2.59 6.19 2.35
CA ARG A 88 -1.70 7.34 2.08
C ARG A 88 -0.59 7.44 3.12
N GLU A 89 -0.95 7.30 4.38
CA GLU A 89 0.00 7.38 5.49
C GLU A 89 1.04 6.25 5.39
N ALA A 90 0.59 5.03 5.14
CA ALA A 90 1.48 3.88 5.00
C ALA A 90 2.46 4.06 3.84
N LEU A 91 1.95 4.49 2.68
CA LEU A 91 2.77 4.69 1.49
C LEU A 91 3.78 5.81 1.69
N ARG A 92 3.36 6.93 2.29
CA ARG A 92 4.27 8.04 2.54
C ARG A 92 5.42 7.60 3.46
N ALA A 93 5.10 6.88 4.53
CA ALA A 93 6.13 6.37 5.43
C ALA A 93 7.09 5.45 4.68
N LYS A 94 6.58 4.53 3.88
CA LYS A 94 7.39 3.57 3.15
C LYS A 94 8.36 4.25 2.18
N PHE A 95 7.88 5.21 1.40
CA PHE A 95 8.68 5.83 0.35
C PHE A 95 9.50 7.03 0.82
N THR A 96 9.26 7.55 2.03
CA THR A 96 10.10 8.59 2.61
C THR A 96 11.14 8.02 3.57
N GLN A 97 10.86 6.89 4.20
CA GLN A 97 11.79 6.25 5.12
C GLN A 97 12.79 5.36 4.40
N ASN A 98 12.57 5.04 3.13
CA ASN A 98 13.44 4.19 2.32
C ASN A 98 13.88 4.94 1.08
N LYS A 99 15.09 5.51 1.12
CA LYS A 99 15.61 6.36 0.03
C LYS A 99 15.62 5.68 -1.33
N GLU A 100 15.99 4.39 -1.36
CA GLU A 100 16.01 3.64 -2.62
C GLU A 100 14.61 3.51 -3.23
N LEU A 101 13.59 3.31 -2.38
CA LEU A 101 12.22 3.20 -2.85
C LEU A 101 11.70 4.55 -3.35
N LYS A 102 12.03 5.64 -2.66
CA LYS A 102 11.69 6.99 -3.11
C LYS A 102 12.27 7.22 -4.51
N LYS A 103 13.52 6.85 -4.70
CA LYS A 103 14.20 7.00 -5.99
C LYS A 103 13.47 6.24 -7.10
N ILE A 104 13.11 4.98 -6.83
CA ILE A 104 12.40 4.15 -7.79
C ILE A 104 11.07 4.80 -8.18
N LEU A 105 10.32 5.29 -7.19
CA LEU A 105 9.03 5.94 -7.45
C LEU A 105 9.20 7.19 -8.31
N LEU A 106 10.17 8.05 -7.96
CA LEU A 106 10.41 9.28 -8.71
C LEU A 106 10.91 9.01 -10.14
N GLU A 107 11.69 7.95 -10.32
CA GLU A 107 12.21 7.60 -11.64
C GLU A 107 11.14 7.10 -12.60
N THR A 108 9.95 6.74 -12.09
CA THR A 108 8.83 6.39 -12.99
C THR A 108 8.29 7.60 -13.75
N GLY A 109 8.71 8.81 -13.37
CA GLY A 109 8.38 10.04 -14.09
C GLY A 109 6.90 10.36 -14.04
N ASP A 110 6.22 10.26 -15.19
CA ASP A 110 4.78 10.47 -15.28
C ASP A 110 4.03 9.21 -15.69
N ALA A 111 4.69 8.05 -15.60
CA ALA A 111 4.04 6.79 -15.98
C ALA A 111 2.79 6.53 -15.13
N GLU A 112 1.79 5.92 -15.75
CA GLU A 112 0.64 5.43 -15.02
C GLU A 112 1.04 4.18 -14.25
N LEU A 113 0.75 4.15 -12.94
CA LEU A 113 1.09 3.03 -12.07
C LEU A 113 -0.19 2.23 -11.78
N VAL A 114 -0.15 0.94 -12.08
CA VAL A 114 -1.35 0.09 -11.98
C VAL A 114 -1.03 -1.19 -11.24
N GLU A 115 -1.74 -1.43 -10.13
CA GLU A 115 -1.69 -2.75 -9.51
C GLU A 115 -2.57 -3.68 -10.35
N HIS A 116 -1.93 -4.64 -11.03
CA HIS A 116 -2.61 -5.46 -12.03
C HIS A 116 -2.89 -6.86 -11.46
N THR A 117 -4.14 -7.10 -11.08
CA THR A 117 -4.56 -8.42 -10.59
C THR A 117 -6.08 -8.54 -10.61
N ALA A 118 -6.57 -9.74 -10.90
CA ALA A 118 -8.00 -10.05 -10.82
C ALA A 118 -8.48 -10.19 -9.37
N ASN A 119 -7.55 -10.23 -8.40
CA ASN A 119 -7.88 -10.48 -7.00
C ASN A 119 -8.50 -9.28 -6.29
N ASP A 120 -8.40 -8.09 -6.85
CA ASP A 120 -8.87 -6.88 -6.19
C ASP A 120 -9.30 -5.86 -7.23
N ASN A 121 -10.50 -5.31 -7.07
CA ASN A 121 -11.03 -4.29 -7.99
C ASN A 121 -11.15 -2.92 -7.34
N TYR A 122 -10.73 -2.77 -6.10
CA TYR A 122 -10.66 -1.47 -5.42
C TYR A 122 -9.25 -0.93 -5.42
N TRP A 123 -8.30 -1.66 -4.82
CA TRP A 123 -6.89 -1.24 -4.78
C TRP A 123 -6.18 -1.51 -6.11
N ALA A 124 -6.61 -2.54 -6.84
CA ALA A 124 -6.04 -2.95 -8.11
C ALA A 124 -7.03 -2.71 -9.25
N ASP A 125 -6.64 -3.16 -10.46
CA ASP A 125 -7.43 -2.94 -11.69
C ASP A 125 -8.46 -4.04 -11.98
N GLY A 126 -8.56 -5.06 -11.13
CA GLY A 126 -9.50 -6.16 -11.35
C GLY A 126 -9.06 -7.16 -12.42
N GLY A 127 -7.86 -7.00 -12.94
CA GLY A 127 -7.29 -7.88 -13.96
C GLY A 127 -7.63 -7.49 -15.40
N ASP A 128 -8.69 -6.70 -15.58
CA ASP A 128 -9.17 -6.30 -16.92
C ASP A 128 -9.22 -4.78 -17.11
N GLY A 129 -8.74 -4.03 -16.12
CA GLY A 129 -8.75 -2.57 -16.18
C GLY A 129 -10.01 -1.92 -15.65
N SER A 130 -11.02 -2.70 -15.25
CA SER A 130 -12.29 -2.15 -14.75
C SER A 130 -12.24 -1.71 -13.29
N GLY A 131 -11.23 -2.17 -12.52
CA GLY A 131 -11.08 -1.81 -11.11
C GLY A 131 -10.63 -0.38 -10.92
N LYS A 132 -10.78 0.13 -9.68
CA LYS A 132 -10.46 1.52 -9.36
C LYS A 132 -8.98 1.82 -9.31
N ASN A 133 -8.13 0.82 -9.11
CA ASN A 133 -6.67 1.00 -9.02
C ASN A 133 -6.28 2.07 -7.98
N MET A 134 -6.90 2.04 -6.82
CA MET A 134 -6.63 3.05 -5.79
C MET A 134 -5.18 3.05 -5.33
N LEU A 135 -4.54 1.87 -5.23
CA LEU A 135 -3.14 1.83 -4.85
C LEU A 135 -2.27 2.57 -5.87
N GLY A 136 -2.47 2.30 -7.16
CA GLY A 136 -1.73 3.01 -8.20
C GLY A 136 -1.98 4.50 -8.17
N LYS A 137 -3.24 4.91 -7.98
CA LYS A 137 -3.59 6.34 -7.88
C LYS A 137 -2.91 7.02 -6.70
N LEU A 138 -2.87 6.37 -5.55
CA LEU A 138 -2.23 6.95 -4.36
C LEU A 138 -0.71 7.00 -4.51
N LEU A 139 -0.11 6.02 -5.19
CA LEU A 139 1.31 6.07 -5.51
C LEU A 139 1.64 7.23 -6.45
N MET A 140 0.81 7.46 -7.46
CA MET A 140 0.99 8.58 -8.38
C MET A 140 0.81 9.92 -7.65
N GLU A 141 -0.18 10.01 -6.77
CA GLU A 141 -0.38 11.20 -5.93
C GLU A 141 0.85 11.48 -5.07
N LEU A 142 1.37 10.45 -4.40
CA LEU A 142 2.56 10.57 -3.56
C LEU A 142 3.76 11.00 -4.40
N ARG A 143 3.93 10.43 -5.58
CA ARG A 143 5.02 10.78 -6.48
C ARG A 143 5.01 12.28 -6.79
N GLU A 144 3.83 12.85 -7.09
CA GLU A 144 3.72 14.27 -7.37
C GLU A 144 4.03 15.12 -6.13
N GLN A 145 3.59 14.69 -4.96
CA GLN A 145 3.92 15.37 -3.71
C GLN A 145 5.43 15.38 -3.47
N LEU A 146 6.08 14.23 -3.65
CA LEU A 146 7.52 14.11 -3.42
C LEU A 146 8.32 14.95 -4.43
N LYS A 147 7.86 15.03 -5.68
CA LYS A 147 8.51 15.93 -6.66
C LYS A 147 8.47 17.37 -6.21
N SER A 148 7.34 17.82 -5.68
CA SER A 148 7.18 19.21 -5.26
C SER A 148 7.96 19.55 -4.00
N GLU A 149 8.36 18.54 -3.23
CA GLU A 149 9.16 18.70 -2.00
C GLU A 149 10.67 18.71 -2.28
N GLU A 150 11.09 18.46 -3.50
CA GLU A 150 12.51 18.43 -3.87
C GLU A 150 13.10 19.81 -4.10
#